data_e4982522b25ce60a446ac6efdf39eb9e
#
_entry.id   e4982522b25ce60a446ac6efdf39eb9e
#
_cell.length_a   1.000
_cell.length_b   1.000
_cell.length_c   1.000
_cell.angle_alpha   90.00
_cell.angle_beta   90.00
_cell.angle_gamma   90.00
#
_symmetry.space_group_name_H-M   'P 1'
#
loop_
_entity.id
_entity.type
_entity.pdbx_description
1 polymer ?
#
loop_
_entity_poly.entity_id
_entity_poly.type
_entity_poly.pdbx_seq_one_letter_code
_entity_poly.pdbx_strand_id
1 'polypeptide(L)'
;MPITPLSRYEETSFWARSYGAYRPGAPLTGDATVDVAIIGGGFTGLSTALEFKRDNPGATVAVLEGAVVGYGASGRNGGFNMKLFGLEPEVTKLRWGRERTIAAHRYAQRAVAWVKKRIEDNRLESDYRHTGMFRVSYSPAQHERLKRTYHLMQELGIDDAVSVWSADQLRAEFKTDRYLGAMYEQETGILNPCKHVRELKRLAVEKGVVVYEQTPVELISRPGDKVRLQTPHGAVTATKLVVATNAYTRALKGLPELRSRQLPMWTFQVVTAPLTTEQWDSIGWKNQQSFEDNRQLVHYFRPTVDGRITMGGGDITTPSDDSFDHDYAPRIWSHCEEHLKWIFPQLRDVQFEYRWGGPVSVNLDMTPEIGLLGDERVIYSTGCIGHGVSLTHLNGRLIADLLGGKKTELTDFWIVNRKAVPWPPEPVSFLGRHAIHQGLKLWDYWQERKLPRDRTRTE
;
A
#
# COMPACT_ATOMS: atom_id res chain seq x y z
N MET A 1 -3.17 -0.82 -22.21
CA MET A 1 -2.15 -1.52 -21.41
C MET A 1 -1.92 -2.90 -21.99
N PRO A 2 -0.69 -3.38 -22.13
CA PRO A 2 -0.51 -4.82 -22.33
C PRO A 2 -0.97 -5.51 -21.04
N ILE A 3 -2.04 -6.28 -21.14
CA ILE A 3 -2.54 -7.10 -20.04
C ILE A 3 -1.59 -8.29 -19.93
N THR A 4 -0.99 -8.48 -18.74
CA THR A 4 -0.21 -9.69 -18.48
C THR A 4 -1.08 -10.92 -18.76
N PRO A 5 -0.64 -11.86 -19.60
CA PRO A 5 -1.40 -13.08 -19.83
C PRO A 5 -1.77 -13.75 -18.51
N LEU A 6 -2.98 -14.30 -18.41
CA LEU A 6 -3.43 -15.02 -17.21
C LEU A 6 -2.46 -16.10 -16.74
N SER A 7 -1.78 -16.77 -17.67
CA SER A 7 -0.73 -17.75 -17.39
C SER A 7 0.46 -17.21 -16.59
N ARG A 8 0.67 -15.89 -16.59
CA ARG A 8 1.75 -15.23 -15.84
C ARG A 8 1.27 -14.50 -14.59
N TYR A 9 -0.03 -14.46 -14.34
CA TYR A 9 -0.57 -13.72 -13.19
C TYR A 9 -0.02 -14.22 -11.84
N GLU A 10 0.13 -15.53 -11.67
CA GLU A 10 0.68 -16.15 -10.46
C GLU A 10 2.16 -15.78 -10.22
N GLU A 11 2.85 -15.31 -11.27
CA GLU A 11 4.25 -14.90 -11.19
C GLU A 11 4.41 -13.45 -10.70
N THR A 12 3.32 -12.67 -10.60
CA THR A 12 3.37 -11.25 -10.25
C THR A 12 3.74 -10.98 -8.80
N SER A 13 3.48 -11.93 -7.91
CA SER A 13 3.90 -11.86 -6.51
C SER A 13 3.85 -13.24 -5.83
N PHE A 14 4.63 -13.40 -4.76
CA PHE A 14 4.49 -14.55 -3.86
C PHE A 14 3.05 -14.71 -3.35
N TRP A 15 2.36 -13.60 -3.07
CA TRP A 15 0.98 -13.63 -2.56
C TRP A 15 -0.01 -14.20 -3.57
N ALA A 16 0.14 -13.87 -4.85
CA ALA A 16 -0.67 -14.46 -5.91
C ALA A 16 -0.38 -15.96 -6.06
N ARG A 17 0.91 -16.33 -6.00
CA ARG A 17 1.34 -17.74 -6.05
C ARG A 17 0.83 -18.55 -4.87
N SER A 18 0.92 -18.00 -3.66
CA SER A 18 0.46 -18.67 -2.43
C SER A 18 -1.06 -18.84 -2.33
N TYR A 19 -1.82 -18.06 -3.08
CA TYR A 19 -3.27 -18.23 -3.19
C TYR A 19 -3.64 -19.50 -3.96
N GLY A 20 -2.83 -19.89 -4.92
CA GLY A 20 -3.11 -20.98 -5.84
C GLY A 20 -3.96 -20.56 -7.04
N ALA A 21 -4.62 -21.53 -7.69
CA ALA A 21 -5.38 -21.29 -8.91
C ALA A 21 -6.51 -20.28 -8.70
N TYR A 22 -6.53 -19.25 -9.51
CA TYR A 22 -7.54 -18.21 -9.48
C TYR A 22 -8.41 -18.24 -10.74
N ARG A 23 -9.72 -18.17 -10.55
CA ARG A 23 -10.67 -18.02 -11.64
C ARG A 23 -11.17 -16.58 -11.70
N PRO A 24 -10.78 -15.80 -12.73
CA PRO A 24 -11.29 -14.46 -12.92
C PRO A 24 -12.81 -14.42 -13.08
N GLY A 25 -13.41 -13.29 -12.74
CA GLY A 25 -14.77 -12.97 -13.14
C GLY A 25 -14.88 -12.83 -14.66
N ALA A 26 -16.10 -12.95 -15.18
CA ALA A 26 -16.34 -12.77 -16.60
C ALA A 26 -15.97 -11.35 -17.07
N PRO A 27 -15.33 -11.19 -18.23
CA PRO A 27 -15.15 -9.88 -18.83
C PRO A 27 -16.48 -9.27 -19.26
N LEU A 28 -16.50 -7.95 -19.44
CA LEU A 28 -17.65 -7.28 -20.05
C LEU A 28 -17.79 -7.72 -21.50
N THR A 29 -19.00 -8.15 -21.87
CA THR A 29 -19.38 -8.48 -23.26
C THR A 29 -20.63 -7.70 -23.62
N GLY A 30 -20.48 -6.67 -24.47
CA GLY A 30 -21.58 -5.76 -24.85
C GLY A 30 -21.71 -4.54 -23.91
N ASP A 31 -22.72 -3.73 -24.16
CA ASP A 31 -22.96 -2.51 -23.42
C ASP A 31 -23.76 -2.77 -22.12
N ALA A 32 -23.41 -2.05 -21.06
CA ALA A 32 -24.08 -2.10 -19.77
C ALA A 32 -24.39 -0.69 -19.23
N THR A 33 -25.45 -0.58 -18.45
CA THR A 33 -25.79 0.67 -17.74
C THR A 33 -25.91 0.41 -16.25
N VAL A 34 -25.27 1.26 -15.44
CA VAL A 34 -25.23 1.15 -13.97
C VAL A 34 -25.37 2.53 -13.31
N ASP A 35 -25.72 2.54 -12.03
CA ASP A 35 -25.72 3.77 -11.24
C ASP A 35 -24.30 4.24 -10.95
N VAL A 36 -23.43 3.33 -10.55
CA VAL A 36 -22.02 3.62 -10.22
C VAL A 36 -21.09 2.65 -10.93
N ALA A 37 -20.14 3.18 -11.69
CA ALA A 37 -19.00 2.45 -12.24
C ALA A 37 -17.74 2.77 -11.43
N ILE A 38 -16.92 1.75 -11.16
CA ILE A 38 -15.65 1.88 -10.44
C ILE A 38 -14.55 1.27 -11.29
N ILE A 39 -13.51 2.04 -11.63
CA ILE A 39 -12.35 1.53 -12.35
C ILE A 39 -11.29 1.12 -11.34
N GLY A 40 -10.93 -0.17 -11.32
CA GLY A 40 -9.92 -0.79 -10.47
C GLY A 40 -10.49 -1.70 -9.39
N GLY A 41 -10.19 -2.99 -9.50
CA GLY A 41 -10.56 -4.08 -8.58
C GLY A 41 -9.58 -4.25 -7.40
N GLY A 42 -8.97 -3.16 -6.93
CA GLY A 42 -8.10 -3.13 -5.75
C GLY A 42 -8.86 -2.87 -4.45
N PHE A 43 -8.14 -2.71 -3.34
CA PHE A 43 -8.72 -2.41 -2.02
C PHE A 43 -9.66 -1.20 -2.04
N THR A 44 -9.25 -0.08 -2.68
CA THR A 44 -10.07 1.13 -2.74
C THR A 44 -11.39 0.87 -3.47
N GLY A 45 -11.33 0.32 -4.68
CA GLY A 45 -12.52 0.11 -5.51
C GLY A 45 -13.50 -0.86 -4.89
N LEU A 46 -13.03 -2.02 -4.41
CA LEU A 46 -13.89 -3.02 -3.77
C LEU A 46 -14.45 -2.53 -2.43
N SER A 47 -13.64 -1.81 -1.63
CA SER A 47 -14.15 -1.20 -0.39
C SER A 47 -15.20 -0.15 -0.66
N THR A 48 -15.02 0.68 -1.71
CA THR A 48 -16.03 1.66 -2.12
C THR A 48 -17.33 0.98 -2.56
N ALA A 49 -17.22 -0.06 -3.39
CA ALA A 49 -18.38 -0.82 -3.86
C ALA A 49 -19.18 -1.41 -2.70
N LEU A 50 -18.49 -2.03 -1.75
CA LEU A 50 -19.09 -2.62 -0.54
C LEU A 50 -19.82 -1.59 0.32
N GLU A 51 -19.15 -0.47 0.61
CA GLU A 51 -19.72 0.58 1.46
C GLU A 51 -20.92 1.29 0.78
N PHE A 52 -20.80 1.57 -0.52
CA PHE A 52 -21.90 2.17 -1.26
C PHE A 52 -23.10 1.24 -1.36
N LYS A 53 -22.87 -0.04 -1.66
CA LYS A 53 -23.92 -1.07 -1.75
C LYS A 53 -24.58 -1.35 -0.42
N ARG A 54 -23.83 -1.27 0.70
CA ARG A 54 -24.40 -1.37 2.05
C ARG A 54 -25.46 -0.28 2.32
N ASP A 55 -25.16 0.96 1.91
CA ASP A 55 -26.03 2.10 2.13
C ASP A 55 -27.15 2.21 1.06
N ASN A 56 -26.93 1.62 -0.12
CA ASN A 56 -27.83 1.67 -1.28
C ASN A 56 -28.04 0.26 -1.86
N PRO A 57 -28.77 -0.63 -1.18
CA PRO A 57 -28.90 -2.04 -1.61
C PRO A 57 -29.51 -2.22 -3.01
N GLY A 58 -30.40 -1.31 -3.44
CA GLY A 58 -31.04 -1.33 -4.75
C GLY A 58 -30.19 -0.79 -5.90
N ALA A 59 -29.08 -0.06 -5.63
CA ALA A 59 -28.25 0.54 -6.66
C ALA A 59 -27.48 -0.52 -7.46
N THR A 60 -27.32 -0.29 -8.76
CA THR A 60 -26.47 -1.10 -9.63
C THR A 60 -25.04 -0.58 -9.59
N VAL A 61 -24.09 -1.46 -9.23
CA VAL A 61 -22.67 -1.12 -9.10
C VAL A 61 -21.83 -2.10 -9.92
N ALA A 62 -20.96 -1.56 -10.77
CA ALA A 62 -19.99 -2.36 -11.52
C ALA A 62 -18.56 -1.93 -11.21
N VAL A 63 -17.68 -2.91 -10.98
CA VAL A 63 -16.23 -2.73 -10.88
C VAL A 63 -15.60 -3.27 -12.16
N LEU A 64 -14.79 -2.44 -12.83
CA LEU A 64 -14.05 -2.81 -14.03
C LEU A 64 -12.57 -2.93 -13.68
N GLU A 65 -12.05 -4.15 -13.74
CA GLU A 65 -10.64 -4.47 -13.50
C GLU A 65 -9.96 -4.82 -14.84
N GLY A 66 -8.87 -4.12 -15.14
CA GLY A 66 -8.20 -4.28 -16.44
C GLY A 66 -7.49 -5.62 -16.60
N ALA A 67 -7.00 -6.20 -15.52
CA ALA A 67 -6.39 -7.52 -15.49
C ALA A 67 -7.23 -8.46 -14.63
N VAL A 68 -6.79 -8.74 -13.42
CA VAL A 68 -7.52 -9.54 -12.43
C VAL A 68 -7.48 -8.86 -11.07
N VAL A 69 -8.47 -9.12 -10.23
CA VAL A 69 -8.53 -8.56 -8.88
C VAL A 69 -7.25 -8.89 -8.09
N GLY A 70 -6.59 -7.83 -7.61
CA GLY A 70 -5.32 -7.93 -6.91
C GLY A 70 -4.07 -7.89 -7.81
N TYR A 71 -4.21 -7.70 -9.12
CA TYR A 71 -3.06 -7.57 -10.02
C TYR A 71 -2.14 -6.40 -9.64
N GLY A 72 -2.70 -5.26 -9.26
CA GLY A 72 -1.95 -4.07 -8.86
C GLY A 72 -1.37 -4.16 -7.44
N ALA A 73 -1.12 -3.00 -6.83
CA ALA A 73 -0.53 -2.89 -5.49
C ALA A 73 -1.28 -3.69 -4.42
N SER A 74 -2.60 -3.87 -4.54
CA SER A 74 -3.42 -4.59 -3.56
C SER A 74 -3.11 -6.08 -3.42
N GLY A 75 -2.49 -6.71 -4.43
CA GLY A 75 -2.05 -8.11 -4.34
C GLY A 75 -0.53 -8.28 -4.26
N ARG A 76 0.24 -7.17 -4.22
CA ARG A 76 1.71 -7.19 -4.26
C ARG A 76 2.38 -6.57 -3.04
N ASN A 77 1.64 -5.83 -2.20
CA ASN A 77 2.19 -5.12 -1.04
C ASN A 77 2.67 -6.07 0.08
N GLY A 78 3.36 -5.52 1.08
CA GLY A 78 3.88 -6.29 2.22
C GLY A 78 2.80 -6.83 3.18
N GLY A 79 1.56 -6.39 3.07
CA GLY A 79 0.45 -6.84 3.93
C GLY A 79 0.48 -6.23 5.34
N PHE A 80 0.99 -5.03 5.50
CA PHE A 80 1.03 -4.32 6.78
C PHE A 80 -0.24 -3.48 6.98
N ASN A 81 -1.04 -3.84 7.97
CA ASN A 81 -2.15 -3.02 8.44
C ASN A 81 -1.63 -2.09 9.54
N MET A 82 -1.17 -0.89 9.15
CA MET A 82 -0.38 0.02 9.99
C MET A 82 -0.96 1.43 10.06
N LYS A 83 -0.57 2.20 11.10
CA LYS A 83 -1.06 3.56 11.41
C LYS A 83 -0.19 4.67 10.83
N LEU A 84 0.07 4.67 9.52
CA LEU A 84 0.82 5.75 8.89
C LEU A 84 -0.01 6.47 7.84
N PHE A 85 -0.02 7.80 7.90
CA PHE A 85 -0.71 8.67 6.96
C PHE A 85 0.28 9.50 6.14
N GLY A 86 0.73 8.92 5.03
CA GLY A 86 1.70 9.59 4.16
C GLY A 86 3.12 9.57 4.73
N LEU A 87 3.47 10.57 5.53
CA LEU A 87 4.79 10.73 6.13
C LEU A 87 4.72 10.73 7.66
N GLU A 88 5.90 10.64 8.28
CA GLU A 88 6.06 10.73 9.73
C GLU A 88 5.38 11.98 10.33
N PRO A 89 4.93 11.90 11.60
CA PRO A 89 4.23 13.00 12.26
C PRO A 89 4.99 14.34 12.22
N GLU A 90 6.33 14.32 12.30
CA GLU A 90 7.15 15.54 12.23
C GLU A 90 7.00 16.26 10.89
N VAL A 91 7.08 15.51 9.81
CA VAL A 91 6.96 16.08 8.45
C VAL A 91 5.53 16.53 8.19
N THR A 92 4.56 15.75 8.65
CA THR A 92 3.13 16.10 8.54
C THR A 92 2.83 17.39 9.33
N LYS A 93 3.37 17.53 10.57
CA LYS A 93 3.23 18.74 11.39
C LYS A 93 3.88 19.96 10.75
N LEU A 94 5.06 19.77 10.15
CA LEU A 94 5.77 20.85 9.45
C LEU A 94 4.98 21.37 8.24
N ARG A 95 4.34 20.48 7.49
CA ARG A 95 3.60 20.82 6.26
C ARG A 95 2.18 21.30 6.49
N TRP A 96 1.49 20.69 7.42
CA TRP A 96 0.04 20.82 7.58
C TRP A 96 -0.41 21.35 8.93
N GLY A 97 0.52 21.50 9.87
CA GLY A 97 0.25 22.02 11.23
C GLY A 97 -0.28 20.94 12.18
N ARG A 98 -0.38 21.32 13.45
CA ARG A 98 -0.72 20.44 14.58
C ARG A 98 -2.06 19.72 14.40
N GLU A 99 -3.12 20.46 14.13
CA GLU A 99 -4.50 19.91 14.08
C GLU A 99 -4.65 18.88 12.97
N ARG A 100 -4.13 19.16 11.77
CA ARG A 100 -4.18 18.23 10.64
C ARG A 100 -3.33 16.99 10.86
N THR A 101 -2.22 17.10 11.59
CA THR A 101 -1.40 15.95 11.99
C THR A 101 -2.16 15.02 12.93
N ILE A 102 -2.82 15.57 13.95
CA ILE A 102 -3.67 14.81 14.86
C ILE A 102 -4.80 14.14 14.09
N ALA A 103 -5.50 14.88 13.22
CA ALA A 103 -6.59 14.36 12.40
C ALA A 103 -6.12 13.23 11.47
N ALA A 104 -4.96 13.38 10.83
CA ALA A 104 -4.36 12.37 9.95
C ALA A 104 -4.01 11.08 10.71
N HIS A 105 -3.41 11.20 11.90
CA HIS A 105 -3.09 10.04 12.74
C HIS A 105 -4.35 9.31 13.20
N ARG A 106 -5.36 10.03 13.70
CA ARG A 106 -6.65 9.44 14.09
C ARG A 106 -7.36 8.77 12.92
N TYR A 107 -7.27 9.36 11.73
CA TYR A 107 -7.78 8.74 10.50
C TYR A 107 -7.08 7.40 10.22
N ALA A 108 -5.74 7.37 10.30
CA ALA A 108 -4.97 6.14 10.10
C ALA A 108 -5.28 5.07 11.16
N GLN A 109 -5.39 5.47 12.43
CA GLN A 109 -5.80 4.58 13.53
C GLN A 109 -7.20 3.96 13.28
N ARG A 110 -8.16 4.80 12.88
CA ARG A 110 -9.51 4.35 12.51
C ARG A 110 -9.47 3.41 11.30
N ALA A 111 -8.59 3.67 10.32
CA ALA A 111 -8.45 2.82 9.14
C ALA A 111 -7.92 1.42 9.49
N VAL A 112 -6.94 1.32 10.40
CA VAL A 112 -6.44 0.03 10.91
C VAL A 112 -7.55 -0.78 11.58
N ALA A 113 -8.31 -0.15 12.48
CA ALA A 113 -9.45 -0.76 13.15
C ALA A 113 -10.54 -1.18 12.16
N TRP A 114 -10.75 -0.38 11.10
CA TRP A 114 -11.73 -0.67 10.04
C TRP A 114 -11.41 -1.96 9.28
N VAL A 115 -10.13 -2.19 8.93
CA VAL A 115 -9.69 -3.44 8.29
C VAL A 115 -9.94 -4.63 9.20
N LYS A 116 -9.47 -4.56 10.45
CA LYS A 116 -9.65 -5.63 11.45
C LYS A 116 -11.13 -5.98 11.59
N LYS A 117 -11.96 -4.97 11.84
CA LYS A 117 -13.41 -5.16 12.01
C LYS A 117 -14.05 -5.77 10.76
N ARG A 118 -13.69 -5.35 9.56
CA ARG A 118 -14.23 -5.92 8.31
C ARG A 118 -13.88 -7.40 8.17
N ILE A 119 -12.65 -7.78 8.49
CA ILE A 119 -12.20 -9.18 8.46
C ILE A 119 -13.00 -10.01 9.45
N GLU A 120 -13.13 -9.56 10.69
CA GLU A 120 -13.83 -10.25 11.77
C GLU A 120 -15.35 -10.38 11.49
N ASP A 121 -16.02 -9.27 11.16
CA ASP A 121 -17.47 -9.24 10.91
C ASP A 121 -17.89 -10.13 9.73
N ASN A 122 -17.03 -10.27 8.71
CA ASN A 122 -17.34 -11.03 7.49
C ASN A 122 -16.56 -12.35 7.39
N ARG A 123 -15.78 -12.71 8.42
CA ARG A 123 -14.95 -13.94 8.47
C ARG A 123 -14.11 -14.11 7.21
N LEU A 124 -13.41 -13.02 6.81
CA LEU A 124 -12.60 -13.05 5.59
C LEU A 124 -11.33 -13.86 5.80
N GLU A 125 -11.05 -14.79 4.91
CA GLU A 125 -9.84 -15.61 4.92
C GLU A 125 -8.65 -14.84 4.38
N SER A 126 -8.05 -14.00 5.22
CA SER A 126 -6.99 -13.06 4.86
C SER A 126 -5.64 -13.36 5.51
N ASP A 127 -5.50 -14.48 6.21
CA ASP A 127 -4.34 -14.78 7.07
C ASP A 127 -4.02 -13.62 8.05
N TYR A 128 -5.06 -12.90 8.50
CA TYR A 128 -4.88 -11.73 9.36
C TYR A 128 -4.36 -12.13 10.75
N ARG A 129 -3.33 -11.42 11.21
CA ARG A 129 -2.79 -11.55 12.56
C ARG A 129 -2.58 -10.18 13.18
N HIS A 130 -3.13 -9.98 14.37
CA HIS A 130 -2.96 -8.77 15.16
C HIS A 130 -1.72 -8.93 16.06
N THR A 131 -0.53 -8.63 15.52
CA THR A 131 0.76 -8.94 16.14
C THR A 131 1.51 -7.71 16.64
N GLY A 132 1.05 -6.51 16.30
CA GLY A 132 1.81 -5.31 16.48
C GLY A 132 2.96 -5.15 15.46
N MET A 133 3.61 -4.00 15.50
CA MET A 133 4.72 -3.65 14.64
C MET A 133 5.82 -2.95 15.41
N PHE A 134 7.06 -3.31 15.15
CA PHE A 134 8.23 -2.58 15.61
C PHE A 134 8.77 -1.65 14.52
N ARG A 135 8.97 -0.40 14.88
CA ARG A 135 9.82 0.51 14.13
C ARG A 135 11.18 0.55 14.82
N VAL A 136 12.21 -0.03 14.19
CA VAL A 136 13.51 -0.28 14.82
C VAL A 136 14.56 0.76 14.42
N SER A 137 15.55 0.95 15.27
CA SER A 137 16.73 1.79 15.02
C SER A 137 18.01 0.99 15.22
N TYR A 138 18.98 1.14 14.31
CA TYR A 138 20.26 0.46 14.36
C TYR A 138 21.45 1.44 14.37
N SER A 139 21.21 2.74 14.27
CA SER A 139 22.23 3.77 14.47
C SER A 139 21.82 4.75 15.58
N PRO A 140 22.79 5.39 16.28
CA PRO A 140 22.47 6.38 17.30
C PRO A 140 21.59 7.52 16.79
N ALA A 141 21.84 7.99 15.57
CA ALA A 141 21.05 9.06 14.95
C ALA A 141 19.60 8.64 14.69
N GLN A 142 19.37 7.40 14.23
CA GLN A 142 18.03 6.84 14.06
C GLN A 142 17.33 6.65 15.40
N HIS A 143 18.06 6.20 16.42
CA HIS A 143 17.50 6.01 17.76
C HIS A 143 17.03 7.33 18.37
N GLU A 144 17.84 8.38 18.25
CA GLU A 144 17.42 9.73 18.71
C GLU A 144 16.26 10.30 17.89
N ARG A 145 16.17 10.01 16.58
CA ARG A 145 15.02 10.39 15.77
C ARG A 145 13.75 9.67 16.25
N LEU A 146 13.83 8.38 16.51
CA LEU A 146 12.70 7.58 17.01
C LEU A 146 12.19 8.13 18.35
N LYS A 147 13.07 8.49 19.28
CA LYS A 147 12.67 9.11 20.54
C LYS A 147 11.97 10.45 20.32
N ARG A 148 12.48 11.30 19.42
CA ARG A 148 11.83 12.57 19.08
C ARG A 148 10.45 12.36 18.49
N THR A 149 10.29 11.37 17.59
CA THR A 149 8.97 11.01 17.05
C THR A 149 8.01 10.61 18.16
N TYR A 150 8.45 9.76 19.09
CA TYR A 150 7.62 9.33 20.21
C TYR A 150 7.23 10.52 21.13
N HIS A 151 8.18 11.38 21.50
CA HIS A 151 7.89 12.58 22.28
C HIS A 151 6.90 13.51 21.57
N LEU A 152 7.05 13.68 20.25
CA LEU A 152 6.08 14.45 19.47
C LEU A 152 4.69 13.80 19.50
N MET A 153 4.61 12.48 19.40
CA MET A 153 3.32 11.76 19.49
C MET A 153 2.67 12.00 20.85
N GLN A 154 3.44 11.97 21.96
CA GLN A 154 2.95 12.30 23.31
C GLN A 154 2.48 13.76 23.39
N GLU A 155 3.26 14.72 22.89
CA GLU A 155 2.89 16.13 22.82
C GLU A 155 1.58 16.36 22.07
N LEU A 156 1.35 15.57 21.01
CA LEU A 156 0.15 15.64 20.18
C LEU A 156 -1.05 14.86 20.77
N GLY A 157 -0.83 14.00 21.77
CA GLY A 157 -1.85 13.08 22.30
C GLY A 157 -2.30 12.04 21.28
N ILE A 158 -1.34 11.44 20.57
CA ILE A 158 -1.54 10.42 19.53
C ILE A 158 -0.65 9.18 19.73
N ASP A 159 -0.18 8.97 20.95
CA ASP A 159 0.67 7.84 21.32
C ASP A 159 -0.12 6.64 21.89
N ASP A 160 -1.43 6.59 21.64
CA ASP A 160 -2.29 5.48 22.08
C ASP A 160 -1.76 4.13 21.59
N ALA A 161 -1.53 3.21 22.54
CA ALA A 161 -1.00 1.87 22.28
C ALA A 161 0.37 1.87 21.59
N VAL A 162 1.20 2.90 21.87
CA VAL A 162 2.59 3.01 21.43
C VAL A 162 3.53 2.99 22.64
N SER A 163 4.64 2.28 22.55
CA SER A 163 5.65 2.20 23.59
C SER A 163 7.07 2.20 23.01
N VAL A 164 8.04 2.65 23.79
CA VAL A 164 9.46 2.59 23.40
C VAL A 164 10.12 1.42 24.09
N TRP A 165 10.80 0.59 23.32
CA TRP A 165 11.51 -0.60 23.76
C TRP A 165 13.02 -0.40 23.70
N SER A 166 13.74 -0.82 24.75
CA SER A 166 15.20 -0.86 24.78
C SER A 166 15.76 -2.02 23.93
N ALA A 167 17.07 -1.96 23.66
CA ALA A 167 17.77 -3.07 23.00
C ALA A 167 17.64 -4.38 23.77
N ASP A 168 17.65 -4.36 25.12
CA ASP A 168 17.52 -5.58 25.94
C ASP A 168 16.13 -6.19 25.82
N GLN A 169 15.07 -5.38 25.83
CA GLN A 169 13.69 -5.84 25.59
C GLN A 169 13.53 -6.47 24.21
N LEU A 170 14.16 -5.86 23.19
CA LEU A 170 14.13 -6.43 21.83
C LEU A 170 14.89 -7.76 21.76
N ARG A 171 16.07 -7.87 22.38
CA ARG A 171 16.85 -9.13 22.45
C ARG A 171 16.11 -10.28 23.15
N ALA A 172 15.25 -9.95 24.10
CA ALA A 172 14.40 -10.94 24.75
C ALA A 172 13.28 -11.47 23.85
N GLU A 173 12.84 -10.67 22.87
CA GLU A 173 11.79 -11.03 21.93
C GLU A 173 12.33 -11.76 20.70
N PHE A 174 13.50 -11.35 20.19
CA PHE A 174 14.18 -11.97 19.04
C PHE A 174 15.70 -11.78 19.12
N LYS A 175 16.43 -12.81 18.69
CA LYS A 175 17.88 -12.92 18.88
C LYS A 175 18.66 -12.19 17.78
N THR A 176 18.77 -10.86 17.90
CA THR A 176 19.66 -10.03 17.09
C THR A 176 20.24 -8.90 17.92
N ASP A 177 21.51 -8.57 17.69
CA ASP A 177 22.21 -7.45 18.32
C ASP A 177 22.25 -6.19 17.46
N ARG A 178 21.50 -6.17 16.37
CA ARG A 178 21.55 -5.07 15.39
C ARG A 178 20.80 -3.83 15.83
N TYR A 179 19.84 -3.96 16.73
CA TYR A 179 18.94 -2.84 17.09
C TYR A 179 19.29 -2.19 18.43
N LEU A 180 19.27 -0.86 18.45
CA LEU A 180 19.50 -0.04 19.64
C LEU A 180 18.21 0.22 20.43
N GLY A 181 17.06 0.01 19.82
CA GLY A 181 15.74 0.19 20.41
C GLY A 181 14.68 0.23 19.32
N ALA A 182 13.43 0.28 19.74
CA ALA A 182 12.28 0.36 18.86
C ALA A 182 11.15 1.21 19.46
N MET A 183 10.26 1.65 18.57
CA MET A 183 8.90 2.05 18.92
C MET A 183 7.98 0.89 18.54
N TYR A 184 7.16 0.45 19.48
CA TYR A 184 6.20 -0.64 19.29
C TYR A 184 4.78 -0.08 19.18
N GLU A 185 4.11 -0.38 18.09
CA GLU A 185 2.73 -0.02 17.82
C GLU A 185 1.85 -1.26 17.97
N GLN A 186 1.14 -1.38 19.07
CA GLN A 186 0.37 -2.57 19.42
C GLN A 186 -0.83 -2.80 18.49
N GLU A 187 -1.54 -1.73 18.09
CA GLU A 187 -2.79 -1.78 17.33
C GLU A 187 -2.57 -1.95 15.81
N THR A 188 -1.56 -2.71 15.42
CA THR A 188 -1.25 -3.02 14.02
C THR A 188 -1.30 -4.52 13.75
N GLY A 189 -1.31 -4.90 12.49
CA GLY A 189 -1.38 -6.30 12.12
C GLY A 189 -0.82 -6.58 10.74
N ILE A 190 -0.82 -7.85 10.38
CA ILE A 190 -0.38 -8.33 9.08
C ILE A 190 -1.45 -9.20 8.43
N LEU A 191 -1.47 -9.23 7.10
CA LEU A 191 -2.40 -10.05 6.33
C LEU A 191 -1.78 -10.53 5.02
N ASN A 192 -2.36 -11.53 4.39
CA ASN A 192 -2.05 -11.87 3.01
C ASN A 192 -2.84 -10.94 2.07
N PRO A 193 -2.18 -10.02 1.36
CA PRO A 193 -2.89 -8.99 0.61
C PRO A 193 -3.67 -9.56 -0.58
N CYS A 194 -3.18 -10.61 -1.21
CA CYS A 194 -3.86 -11.24 -2.34
C CYS A 194 -5.11 -12.01 -1.89
N LYS A 195 -5.03 -12.78 -0.81
CA LYS A 195 -6.21 -13.42 -0.22
C LYS A 195 -7.23 -12.35 0.17
N HIS A 196 -6.79 -11.30 0.87
CA HIS A 196 -7.67 -10.25 1.35
C HIS A 196 -8.44 -9.54 0.24
N VAL A 197 -7.77 -9.14 -0.85
CA VAL A 197 -8.45 -8.44 -1.96
C VAL A 197 -9.44 -9.36 -2.70
N ARG A 198 -9.14 -10.66 -2.79
CA ARG A 198 -10.05 -11.65 -3.39
C ARG A 198 -11.25 -11.95 -2.50
N GLU A 199 -11.06 -11.97 -1.20
CA GLU A 199 -12.16 -12.06 -0.24
C GLU A 199 -13.07 -10.83 -0.29
N LEU A 200 -12.51 -9.62 -0.47
CA LEU A 200 -13.32 -8.43 -0.72
C LEU A 200 -14.13 -8.55 -2.01
N LYS A 201 -13.56 -9.12 -3.08
CA LYS A 201 -14.30 -9.41 -4.32
C LYS A 201 -15.44 -10.39 -4.05
N ARG A 202 -15.16 -11.51 -3.37
CA ARG A 202 -16.20 -12.51 -3.02
C ARG A 202 -17.35 -11.83 -2.29
N LEU A 203 -17.04 -11.06 -1.24
CA LEU A 203 -18.03 -10.33 -0.46
C LEU A 203 -18.79 -9.30 -1.32
N ALA A 204 -18.13 -8.58 -2.21
CA ALA A 204 -18.76 -7.60 -3.09
C ALA A 204 -19.77 -8.28 -4.05
N VAL A 205 -19.38 -9.40 -4.65
CA VAL A 205 -20.28 -10.18 -5.54
C VAL A 205 -21.48 -10.72 -4.76
N GLU A 206 -21.29 -11.24 -3.55
CA GLU A 206 -22.37 -11.68 -2.66
C GLU A 206 -23.37 -10.55 -2.31
N LYS A 207 -22.87 -9.31 -2.26
CA LYS A 207 -23.72 -8.12 -2.04
C LYS A 207 -24.32 -7.56 -3.34
N GLY A 208 -24.17 -8.25 -4.46
CA GLY A 208 -24.74 -7.87 -5.76
C GLY A 208 -23.96 -6.79 -6.51
N VAL A 209 -22.65 -6.67 -6.26
CA VAL A 209 -21.74 -5.88 -7.12
C VAL A 209 -21.32 -6.75 -8.30
N VAL A 210 -21.40 -6.22 -9.51
CA VAL A 210 -20.86 -6.88 -10.70
C VAL A 210 -19.37 -6.54 -10.82
N VAL A 211 -18.52 -7.56 -10.91
CA VAL A 211 -17.07 -7.37 -11.06
C VAL A 211 -16.63 -7.97 -12.39
N TYR A 212 -16.33 -7.09 -13.34
CA TYR A 212 -15.77 -7.46 -14.64
C TYR A 212 -14.23 -7.44 -14.54
N GLU A 213 -13.61 -8.58 -14.75
CA GLU A 213 -12.15 -8.71 -14.87
C GLU A 213 -11.74 -8.79 -16.34
N GLN A 214 -10.46 -8.62 -16.64
CA GLN A 214 -9.96 -8.56 -18.03
C GLN A 214 -10.73 -7.54 -18.88
N THR A 215 -11.15 -6.46 -18.25
CA THR A 215 -11.97 -5.41 -18.82
C THR A 215 -11.27 -4.04 -18.69
N PRO A 216 -10.19 -3.81 -19.45
CA PRO A 216 -9.46 -2.55 -19.40
C PRO A 216 -10.34 -1.41 -19.96
N VAL A 217 -10.43 -0.32 -19.20
CA VAL A 217 -11.04 0.91 -19.69
C VAL A 217 -10.05 1.65 -20.59
N GLU A 218 -10.41 1.85 -21.85
CA GLU A 218 -9.56 2.46 -22.87
C GLU A 218 -9.77 3.95 -22.99
N LEU A 219 -11.03 4.40 -22.82
CA LEU A 219 -11.40 5.81 -22.93
C LEU A 219 -12.58 6.11 -22.00
N ILE A 220 -12.49 7.27 -21.33
CA ILE A 220 -13.54 7.82 -20.49
C ILE A 220 -14.06 9.07 -21.15
N SER A 221 -15.39 9.18 -21.30
CA SER A 221 -16.08 10.36 -21.82
C SER A 221 -17.25 10.73 -20.91
N ARG A 222 -17.71 11.97 -21.01
CA ARG A 222 -18.80 12.52 -20.16
C ARG A 222 -19.94 13.06 -21.01
N PRO A 223 -20.68 12.18 -21.74
CA PRO A 223 -21.81 12.62 -22.58
C PRO A 223 -23.00 13.03 -21.71
N GLY A 224 -23.50 14.27 -21.91
CA GLY A 224 -24.64 14.80 -21.16
C GLY A 224 -24.41 14.73 -19.63
N ASP A 225 -25.32 14.07 -18.93
CA ASP A 225 -25.30 13.87 -17.48
C ASP A 225 -24.66 12.54 -17.05
N LYS A 226 -24.14 11.76 -17.99
CA LYS A 226 -23.54 10.43 -17.75
C LYS A 226 -22.03 10.41 -17.94
N VAL A 227 -21.43 9.31 -17.49
CA VAL A 227 -20.05 8.94 -17.81
C VAL A 227 -20.08 7.65 -18.62
N ARG A 228 -19.32 7.59 -19.73
CA ARG A 228 -19.18 6.40 -20.56
C ARG A 228 -17.75 5.89 -20.54
N LEU A 229 -17.60 4.60 -20.23
CA LEU A 229 -16.34 3.88 -20.14
C LEU A 229 -16.25 2.92 -21.31
N GLN A 230 -15.40 3.22 -22.29
CA GLN A 230 -15.17 2.34 -23.43
C GLN A 230 -14.19 1.23 -23.06
N THR A 231 -14.53 0.00 -23.42
CA THR A 231 -13.70 -1.20 -23.27
C THR A 231 -13.57 -1.92 -24.62
N PRO A 232 -12.67 -2.92 -24.77
CA PRO A 232 -12.52 -3.66 -26.03
C PRO A 232 -13.79 -4.37 -26.55
N HIS A 233 -14.69 -4.77 -25.63
CA HIS A 233 -15.83 -5.61 -25.97
C HIS A 233 -17.19 -5.00 -25.62
N GLY A 234 -17.24 -3.69 -25.43
CA GLY A 234 -18.47 -2.95 -25.09
C GLY A 234 -18.17 -1.70 -24.28
N ALA A 235 -19.19 -1.08 -23.73
CA ALA A 235 -19.03 0.11 -22.89
C ALA A 235 -19.94 0.04 -21.66
N VAL A 236 -19.49 0.67 -20.57
CA VAL A 236 -20.33 0.92 -19.38
C VAL A 236 -20.72 2.38 -19.35
N THR A 237 -22.04 2.63 -19.29
CA THR A 237 -22.61 3.96 -19.05
C THR A 237 -23.04 4.05 -17.60
N ALA A 238 -22.60 5.07 -16.88
CA ALA A 238 -22.87 5.24 -15.46
C ALA A 238 -23.32 6.66 -15.11
N THR A 239 -24.08 6.79 -14.02
CA THR A 239 -24.42 8.11 -13.46
C THR A 239 -23.21 8.70 -12.73
N LYS A 240 -22.47 7.88 -12.01
CA LYS A 240 -21.25 8.28 -11.27
C LYS A 240 -20.09 7.33 -11.55
N LEU A 241 -18.89 7.87 -11.52
CA LEU A 241 -17.63 7.14 -11.73
C LEU A 241 -16.72 7.29 -10.52
N VAL A 242 -16.08 6.20 -10.11
CA VAL A 242 -14.96 6.22 -9.18
C VAL A 242 -13.69 5.76 -9.88
N VAL A 243 -12.64 6.56 -9.81
CA VAL A 243 -11.30 6.23 -10.31
C VAL A 243 -10.46 5.73 -9.13
N ALA A 244 -10.28 4.41 -9.06
CA ALA A 244 -9.55 3.71 -8.00
C ALA A 244 -8.33 2.92 -8.53
N THR A 245 -7.71 3.44 -9.59
CA THR A 245 -6.63 2.79 -10.34
C THR A 245 -5.23 3.01 -9.77
N ASN A 246 -5.12 3.76 -8.66
CA ASN A 246 -3.86 4.01 -7.97
C ASN A 246 -2.73 4.41 -8.94
N ALA A 247 -1.61 3.69 -8.96
CA ALA A 247 -0.46 3.97 -9.84
C ALA A 247 -0.82 3.97 -11.34
N TYR A 248 -1.80 3.18 -11.75
CA TYR A 248 -2.24 3.05 -13.15
C TYR A 248 -3.11 4.22 -13.65
N THR A 249 -3.43 5.19 -12.80
CA THR A 249 -4.26 6.36 -13.16
C THR A 249 -3.68 7.14 -14.36
N ARG A 250 -2.36 7.18 -14.52
CA ARG A 250 -1.72 7.84 -15.68
C ARG A 250 -2.05 7.20 -17.03
N ALA A 251 -2.40 5.94 -17.05
CA ALA A 251 -2.76 5.21 -18.28
C ALA A 251 -4.19 5.47 -18.76
N LEU A 252 -5.03 6.05 -17.92
CA LEU A 252 -6.42 6.36 -18.28
C LEU A 252 -6.49 7.52 -19.28
N LYS A 253 -7.23 7.30 -20.37
CA LYS A 253 -7.54 8.35 -21.36
C LYS A 253 -8.89 8.99 -21.03
N GLY A 254 -8.98 10.29 -21.26
CA GLY A 254 -10.21 11.08 -21.01
C GLY A 254 -10.27 11.80 -19.66
N LEU A 255 -9.23 11.65 -18.80
CA LEU A 255 -9.07 12.35 -17.53
C LEU A 255 -7.66 12.97 -17.41
N PRO A 256 -7.31 13.94 -18.28
CA PRO A 256 -5.96 14.52 -18.33
C PRO A 256 -5.57 15.20 -17.00
N GLU A 257 -6.55 15.68 -16.23
CA GLU A 257 -6.35 16.38 -14.96
C GLU A 257 -5.71 15.48 -13.89
N LEU A 258 -5.89 14.16 -13.98
CA LEU A 258 -5.32 13.20 -13.05
C LEU A 258 -3.88 12.81 -13.39
N ARG A 259 -3.41 13.09 -14.63
CA ARG A 259 -2.10 12.62 -15.11
C ARG A 259 -0.92 13.18 -14.30
N SER A 260 -1.02 14.44 -13.87
CA SER A 260 0.03 15.12 -13.10
C SER A 260 -0.15 15.05 -11.58
N ARG A 261 -1.26 14.48 -11.08
CA ARG A 261 -1.52 14.45 -9.64
C ARG A 261 -0.68 13.42 -8.90
N GLN A 262 -0.26 12.36 -9.58
CA GLN A 262 0.55 11.29 -9.00
C GLN A 262 1.53 10.71 -10.03
N LEU A 263 2.60 10.09 -9.54
CA LEU A 263 3.51 9.29 -10.33
C LEU A 263 3.58 7.85 -9.80
N PRO A 264 3.75 6.86 -10.68
CA PRO A 264 4.08 5.52 -10.26
C PRO A 264 5.56 5.46 -9.84
N MET A 265 5.82 4.83 -8.69
CA MET A 265 7.14 4.43 -8.22
C MET A 265 7.10 2.96 -7.90
N TRP A 266 8.19 2.22 -8.14
CA TRP A 266 8.22 0.77 -7.87
C TRP A 266 8.96 0.49 -6.58
N THR A 267 8.36 -0.39 -5.77
CA THR A 267 8.95 -1.02 -4.59
C THR A 267 9.11 -2.50 -4.83
N PHE A 268 10.04 -3.14 -4.13
CA PHE A 268 10.45 -4.51 -4.40
C PHE A 268 10.47 -5.33 -3.12
N GLN A 269 10.22 -6.63 -3.26
CA GLN A 269 10.18 -7.56 -2.15
C GLN A 269 10.83 -8.90 -2.55
N VAL A 270 11.29 -9.60 -1.51
CA VAL A 270 11.81 -10.96 -1.56
C VAL A 270 11.13 -11.80 -0.50
N VAL A 271 11.12 -13.11 -0.65
CA VAL A 271 10.64 -14.04 0.37
C VAL A 271 11.55 -15.28 0.43
N THR A 272 11.85 -15.69 1.65
CA THR A 272 12.69 -16.89 1.89
C THR A 272 11.97 -18.18 1.48
N ALA A 273 12.71 -19.27 1.35
CA ALA A 273 12.16 -20.61 1.55
C ALA A 273 11.52 -20.70 2.95
N PRO A 274 10.61 -21.66 3.21
CA PRO A 274 10.14 -21.92 4.56
C PRO A 274 11.32 -22.20 5.49
N LEU A 275 11.36 -21.53 6.63
CA LEU A 275 12.38 -21.76 7.64
C LEU A 275 12.10 -23.07 8.38
N THR A 276 13.17 -23.79 8.71
CA THR A 276 13.08 -24.96 9.58
C THR A 276 12.79 -24.54 11.03
N THR A 277 12.36 -25.49 11.86
CA THR A 277 12.16 -25.26 13.29
C THR A 277 13.43 -24.72 13.95
N GLU A 278 14.58 -25.29 13.62
CA GLU A 278 15.89 -24.89 14.15
C GLU A 278 16.25 -23.46 13.75
N GLN A 279 15.90 -23.05 12.53
CA GLN A 279 16.11 -21.67 12.07
C GLN A 279 15.20 -20.70 12.84
N TRP A 280 13.92 -21.02 13.03
CA TRP A 280 13.00 -20.22 13.85
C TRP A 280 13.48 -20.11 15.30
N ASP A 281 13.91 -21.20 15.91
CA ASP A 281 14.44 -21.22 17.29
C ASP A 281 15.74 -20.41 17.40
N SER A 282 16.56 -20.42 16.35
CA SER A 282 17.81 -19.67 16.33
C SER A 282 17.61 -18.15 16.36
N ILE A 283 16.58 -17.64 15.70
CA ILE A 283 16.23 -16.21 15.70
C ILE A 283 15.27 -15.82 16.83
N GLY A 284 14.57 -16.80 17.43
CA GLY A 284 13.74 -16.64 18.63
C GLY A 284 12.55 -15.69 18.49
N TRP A 285 12.05 -15.47 17.29
CA TRP A 285 10.96 -14.52 16.99
C TRP A 285 9.58 -15.09 17.41
N LYS A 286 9.21 -14.86 18.67
CA LYS A 286 8.10 -15.56 19.34
C LYS A 286 6.72 -15.07 18.91
N ASN A 287 6.51 -13.75 18.91
CA ASN A 287 5.18 -13.16 18.71
C ASN A 287 4.92 -12.73 17.28
N GLN A 288 5.87 -12.95 16.37
CA GLN A 288 5.74 -12.77 14.93
C GLN A 288 5.25 -11.36 14.51
N GLN A 289 5.66 -10.33 15.24
CA GLN A 289 5.40 -8.93 14.90
C GLN A 289 5.98 -8.57 13.54
N SER A 290 5.45 -7.56 12.92
CA SER A 290 6.07 -6.97 11.74
C SER A 290 7.12 -5.93 12.12
N PHE A 291 8.02 -5.64 11.18
CA PHE A 291 9.13 -4.71 11.40
C PHE A 291 9.24 -3.71 10.25
N GLU A 292 9.60 -2.49 10.61
CA GLU A 292 10.07 -1.44 9.72
C GLU A 292 11.31 -0.79 10.35
N ASP A 293 12.33 -0.50 9.56
CA ASP A 293 13.47 0.26 10.08
C ASP A 293 13.25 1.77 9.95
N ASN A 294 14.11 2.55 10.59
CA ASN A 294 14.00 4.00 10.63
C ASN A 294 14.96 4.68 9.63
N ARG A 295 15.14 4.10 8.43
CA ARG A 295 15.84 4.70 7.28
C ARG A 295 14.95 5.68 6.53
N GLN A 296 15.54 6.43 5.60
CA GLN A 296 14.76 7.20 4.62
C GLN A 296 14.17 6.28 3.54
N LEU A 297 14.97 5.31 3.09
CA LEU A 297 14.55 4.22 2.23
C LEU A 297 14.35 2.97 3.09
N VAL A 298 13.22 2.92 3.76
CA VAL A 298 12.90 1.93 4.77
C VAL A 298 13.01 0.49 4.25
N HIS A 299 13.51 -0.41 5.12
CA HIS A 299 13.27 -1.84 4.97
C HIS A 299 12.15 -2.26 5.90
N TYR A 300 11.34 -3.18 5.43
CA TYR A 300 10.27 -3.79 6.21
C TYR A 300 10.26 -5.29 6.02
N PHE A 301 9.96 -6.03 7.07
CA PHE A 301 9.90 -7.48 7.01
C PHE A 301 8.92 -8.07 8.01
N ARG A 302 8.42 -9.25 7.71
CA ARG A 302 7.48 -9.96 8.56
C ARG A 302 7.43 -11.46 8.23
N PRO A 303 6.95 -12.30 9.16
CA PRO A 303 6.69 -13.71 8.88
C PRO A 303 5.43 -13.92 8.05
N THR A 304 5.35 -15.05 7.38
CA THR A 304 4.16 -15.57 6.71
C THR A 304 3.56 -16.74 7.47
N VAL A 305 2.33 -17.13 7.16
CA VAL A 305 1.65 -18.25 7.84
C VAL A 305 2.27 -19.60 7.50
N ASP A 306 2.94 -19.71 6.35
CA ASP A 306 3.64 -20.91 5.89
C ASP A 306 5.13 -20.95 6.30
N GLY A 307 5.51 -20.16 7.30
CA GLY A 307 6.83 -20.25 7.93
C GLY A 307 7.97 -19.59 7.15
N ARG A 308 7.69 -18.58 6.34
CA ARG A 308 8.69 -17.80 5.60
C ARG A 308 8.89 -16.41 6.21
N ILE A 309 9.90 -15.70 5.79
CA ILE A 309 10.08 -14.28 6.06
C ILE A 309 10.02 -13.53 4.72
N THR A 310 9.12 -12.56 4.62
CA THR A 310 9.13 -11.60 3.52
C THR A 310 9.87 -10.35 3.93
N MET A 311 10.64 -9.76 3.01
CA MET A 311 11.33 -8.50 3.19
C MET A 311 11.21 -7.62 1.95
N GLY A 312 11.03 -6.32 2.14
CA GLY A 312 10.95 -5.35 1.05
C GLY A 312 11.57 -4.02 1.43
N GLY A 313 11.57 -3.09 0.48
CA GLY A 313 12.11 -1.75 0.66
C GLY A 313 13.59 -1.63 0.31
N GLY A 314 14.31 -0.78 1.03
CA GLY A 314 15.74 -0.49 0.85
C GLY A 314 16.10 0.34 -0.37
N ASP A 315 15.27 0.34 -1.38
CA ASP A 315 15.38 1.21 -2.56
C ASP A 315 14.07 1.23 -3.37
N ILE A 316 13.96 2.18 -4.30
CA ILE A 316 12.82 2.35 -5.21
C ILE A 316 13.31 2.58 -6.63
N THR A 317 12.45 2.37 -7.62
CA THR A 317 12.72 2.86 -8.98
C THR A 317 11.66 3.88 -9.41
N THR A 318 12.12 4.89 -10.17
CA THR A 318 11.30 6.00 -10.64
C THR A 318 11.49 6.15 -12.16
N PRO A 319 10.83 5.31 -12.97
CA PRO A 319 10.98 5.34 -14.42
C PRO A 319 10.60 6.69 -15.03
N SER A 320 11.22 7.02 -16.14
CA SER A 320 10.94 8.25 -16.91
C SER A 320 9.88 8.06 -17.99
N ASP A 321 9.53 6.81 -18.29
CA ASP A 321 8.53 6.45 -19.29
C ASP A 321 7.14 6.21 -18.67
N ASP A 322 6.14 6.02 -19.51
CA ASP A 322 4.78 5.67 -19.13
C ASP A 322 4.55 4.13 -19.11
N SER A 323 5.62 3.33 -19.14
CA SER A 323 5.53 1.87 -19.02
C SER A 323 5.18 1.45 -17.59
N PHE A 324 4.53 0.31 -17.47
CA PHE A 324 4.26 -0.35 -16.18
C PHE A 324 5.01 -1.70 -16.06
N ASP A 325 6.03 -1.91 -16.91
CA ASP A 325 6.86 -3.12 -16.93
C ASP A 325 8.23 -2.84 -16.28
N HIS A 326 8.22 -2.52 -14.99
CA HIS A 326 9.41 -2.20 -14.19
C HIS A 326 9.51 -3.09 -12.94
N ASP A 327 8.95 -4.28 -12.99
CA ASP A 327 8.89 -5.22 -11.86
C ASP A 327 10.22 -5.96 -11.60
N TYR A 328 11.25 -5.76 -12.42
CA TYR A 328 12.53 -6.46 -12.35
C TYR A 328 13.66 -5.56 -11.82
N ALA A 329 14.20 -5.86 -10.62
CA ALA A 329 15.27 -5.08 -10.00
C ALA A 329 16.24 -5.97 -9.17
N PRO A 330 17.11 -6.75 -9.81
CA PRO A 330 17.95 -7.73 -9.13
C PRO A 330 18.88 -7.12 -8.07
N ARG A 331 19.38 -5.90 -8.28
CA ARG A 331 20.21 -5.20 -7.28
C ARG A 331 19.46 -4.88 -6.00
N ILE A 332 18.19 -4.49 -6.11
CA ILE A 332 17.35 -4.18 -4.93
C ILE A 332 17.00 -5.46 -4.21
N TRP A 333 16.69 -6.52 -4.93
CA TRP A 333 16.42 -7.83 -4.33
C TRP A 333 17.65 -8.37 -3.56
N SER A 334 18.85 -8.35 -4.17
CA SER A 334 20.08 -8.76 -3.48
C SER A 334 20.32 -7.93 -2.21
N HIS A 335 20.06 -6.62 -2.27
CA HIS A 335 20.17 -5.75 -1.10
C HIS A 335 19.20 -6.16 0.03
N CYS A 336 17.95 -6.47 -0.29
CA CYS A 336 16.98 -6.99 0.69
C CYS A 336 17.46 -8.32 1.29
N GLU A 337 17.94 -9.26 0.46
CA GLU A 337 18.43 -10.57 0.91
C GLU A 337 19.63 -10.43 1.85
N GLU A 338 20.62 -9.62 1.48
CA GLU A 338 21.80 -9.31 2.29
C GLU A 338 21.41 -8.65 3.61
N HIS A 339 20.43 -7.73 3.55
CA HIS A 339 19.98 -7.03 4.76
C HIS A 339 19.26 -7.97 5.74
N LEU A 340 18.44 -8.89 5.28
CA LEU A 340 17.83 -9.91 6.15
C LEU A 340 18.89 -10.78 6.83
N LYS A 341 19.91 -11.22 6.08
CA LYS A 341 21.04 -11.99 6.61
C LYS A 341 21.90 -11.16 7.57
N TRP A 342 22.00 -9.86 7.36
CA TRP A 342 22.67 -8.95 8.29
C TRP A 342 21.90 -8.80 9.60
N ILE A 343 20.57 -8.72 9.56
CA ILE A 343 19.72 -8.68 10.76
C ILE A 343 19.84 -9.98 11.54
N PHE A 344 19.78 -11.11 10.85
CA PHE A 344 19.84 -12.46 11.42
C PHE A 344 21.01 -13.26 10.83
N PRO A 345 22.25 -13.11 11.37
CA PRO A 345 23.40 -13.89 10.90
C PRO A 345 23.20 -15.40 11.00
N GLN A 346 22.29 -15.85 11.87
CA GLN A 346 21.86 -17.25 11.99
C GLN A 346 21.20 -17.78 10.70
N LEU A 347 20.66 -16.89 9.87
CA LEU A 347 20.00 -17.21 8.59
C LEU A 347 20.92 -16.95 7.37
N ARG A 348 22.25 -16.91 7.53
CA ARG A 348 23.19 -16.62 6.43
C ARG A 348 23.03 -17.54 5.22
N ASP A 349 22.62 -18.79 5.44
CA ASP A 349 22.46 -19.82 4.40
C ASP A 349 21.02 -19.97 3.92
N VAL A 350 20.08 -19.09 4.40
CA VAL A 350 18.68 -19.13 3.97
C VAL A 350 18.57 -18.84 2.47
N GLN A 351 17.74 -19.64 1.80
CA GLN A 351 17.45 -19.46 0.38
C GLN A 351 16.26 -18.52 0.21
N PHE A 352 16.23 -17.76 -0.91
CA PHE A 352 15.10 -16.91 -1.31
C PHE A 352 14.46 -17.51 -2.55
N GLU A 353 13.16 -17.79 -2.46
CA GLU A 353 12.42 -18.45 -3.54
C GLU A 353 11.69 -17.50 -4.48
N TYR A 354 11.17 -16.39 -3.95
CA TYR A 354 10.39 -15.45 -4.75
C TYR A 354 10.94 -14.03 -4.64
N ARG A 355 10.83 -13.32 -5.77
CA ARG A 355 11.21 -11.92 -5.92
C ARG A 355 10.19 -11.24 -6.80
N TRP A 356 9.68 -10.09 -6.38
CA TRP A 356 8.72 -9.34 -7.18
C TRP A 356 8.82 -7.85 -6.90
N GLY A 357 8.15 -7.06 -7.75
CA GLY A 357 7.97 -5.63 -7.59
C GLY A 357 6.54 -5.22 -7.86
N GLY A 358 6.25 -3.97 -7.64
CA GLY A 358 4.97 -3.39 -8.00
C GLY A 358 4.91 -1.89 -7.81
N PRO A 359 4.07 -1.22 -8.62
CA PRO A 359 3.96 0.22 -8.59
C PRO A 359 3.09 0.70 -7.43
N VAL A 360 3.53 1.76 -6.78
CA VAL A 360 2.77 2.54 -5.81
C VAL A 360 2.52 3.95 -6.34
N SER A 361 1.42 4.57 -5.95
CA SER A 361 1.05 5.93 -6.33
C SER A 361 1.64 6.93 -5.35
N VAL A 362 2.36 7.92 -5.85
CA VAL A 362 3.02 8.95 -5.04
C VAL A 362 2.65 10.33 -5.54
N ASN A 363 2.04 11.15 -4.67
CA ASN A 363 1.80 12.56 -4.89
C ASN A 363 3.05 13.37 -4.53
N LEU A 364 3.27 14.52 -5.16
CA LEU A 364 4.48 15.32 -4.95
C LEU A 364 4.67 15.73 -3.48
N ASP A 365 3.59 16.02 -2.78
CA ASP A 365 3.60 16.42 -1.38
C ASP A 365 3.48 15.24 -0.38
N MET A 366 3.59 14.00 -0.88
CA MET A 366 3.53 12.79 -0.07
C MET A 366 2.27 12.71 0.83
N THR A 367 1.14 13.20 0.33
CA THR A 367 -0.13 13.22 1.07
C THR A 367 -1.24 12.61 0.19
N PRO A 368 -2.05 11.67 0.69
CA PRO A 368 -3.18 11.13 -0.05
C PRO A 368 -4.16 12.20 -0.52
N GLU A 369 -4.82 11.93 -1.63
CA GLU A 369 -5.80 12.83 -2.22
C GLU A 369 -7.05 12.07 -2.63
N ILE A 370 -8.21 12.58 -2.23
CA ILE A 370 -9.53 12.10 -2.64
C ILE A 370 -10.36 13.32 -2.99
N GLY A 371 -11.11 13.25 -4.09
CA GLY A 371 -11.94 14.40 -4.45
C GLY A 371 -12.81 14.17 -5.67
N LEU A 372 -13.54 15.24 -6.00
CA LEU A 372 -14.37 15.39 -7.18
C LEU A 372 -13.54 15.95 -8.32
N LEU A 373 -13.68 15.41 -9.52
CA LEU A 373 -12.93 15.84 -10.69
C LEU A 373 -13.77 16.75 -11.59
N GLY A 374 -13.83 18.03 -11.23
CA GLY A 374 -14.52 19.06 -12.00
C GLY A 374 -16.04 19.09 -11.80
N ASP A 375 -16.66 17.97 -11.55
CA ASP A 375 -18.08 17.84 -11.22
C ASP A 375 -18.34 16.66 -10.26
N GLU A 376 -19.58 16.51 -9.80
CA GLU A 376 -19.97 15.47 -8.85
C GLU A 376 -20.05 14.05 -9.43
N ARG A 377 -19.83 13.90 -10.74
CA ARG A 377 -19.95 12.59 -11.40
C ARG A 377 -18.70 11.74 -11.27
N VAL A 378 -17.53 12.35 -11.13
CA VAL A 378 -16.24 11.64 -11.10
C VAL A 378 -15.53 11.89 -9.78
N ILE A 379 -15.36 10.82 -9.01
CA ILE A 379 -14.60 10.80 -7.76
C ILE A 379 -13.30 10.03 -8.02
N TYR A 380 -12.20 10.51 -7.46
CA TYR A 380 -10.90 9.84 -7.58
C TYR A 380 -10.21 9.69 -6.23
N SER A 381 -9.30 8.70 -6.15
CA SER A 381 -8.40 8.48 -5.01
C SER A 381 -7.01 8.15 -5.53
N THR A 382 -6.00 8.93 -5.10
CA THR A 382 -4.58 8.76 -5.50
C THR A 382 -3.65 8.95 -4.31
N GLY A 383 -2.39 8.50 -4.45
CA GLY A 383 -1.32 8.83 -3.51
C GLY A 383 -1.42 8.09 -2.18
N CYS A 384 -1.65 6.77 -2.18
CA CYS A 384 -1.59 5.97 -0.94
C CYS A 384 -0.17 5.78 -0.39
N ILE A 385 0.87 6.11 -1.17
CA ILE A 385 2.28 6.22 -0.78
C ILE A 385 2.81 4.96 -0.06
N GLY A 386 2.39 3.77 -0.50
CA GLY A 386 2.79 2.49 0.13
C GLY A 386 1.99 2.10 1.38
N HIS A 387 1.18 2.97 1.98
CA HIS A 387 0.40 2.70 3.21
C HIS A 387 -1.06 2.33 2.93
N GLY A 388 -1.32 1.76 1.75
CA GLY A 388 -2.67 1.53 1.23
C GLY A 388 -3.46 0.42 1.92
N VAL A 389 -2.85 -0.51 2.67
CA VAL A 389 -3.60 -1.61 3.28
C VAL A 389 -4.68 -1.08 4.23
N SER A 390 -4.33 -0.21 5.15
CA SER A 390 -5.31 0.40 6.07
C SER A 390 -6.11 1.51 5.42
N LEU A 391 -5.45 2.53 4.87
CA LEU A 391 -6.08 3.77 4.43
C LEU A 391 -7.16 3.55 3.37
N THR A 392 -6.90 2.67 2.38
CA THR A 392 -7.81 2.49 1.24
C THR A 392 -9.15 1.89 1.62
N HIS A 393 -9.24 1.16 2.73
CA HIS A 393 -10.49 0.61 3.23
C HIS A 393 -11.39 1.71 3.82
N LEU A 394 -10.83 2.60 4.62
CA LEU A 394 -11.57 3.75 5.15
C LEU A 394 -11.84 4.79 4.05
N ASN A 395 -10.92 4.96 3.09
CA ASN A 395 -11.16 5.75 1.88
C ASN A 395 -12.38 5.23 1.11
N GLY A 396 -12.59 3.90 1.06
CA GLY A 396 -13.78 3.32 0.45
C GLY A 396 -15.07 3.79 1.11
N ARG A 397 -15.10 3.91 2.46
CA ARG A 397 -16.23 4.49 3.18
C ARG A 397 -16.41 5.97 2.86
N LEU A 398 -15.33 6.74 2.90
CA LEU A 398 -15.34 8.17 2.55
C LEU A 398 -15.87 8.39 1.13
N ILE A 399 -15.39 7.63 0.14
CA ILE A 399 -15.82 7.73 -1.25
C ILE A 399 -17.30 7.34 -1.39
N ALA A 400 -17.78 6.34 -0.68
CA ALA A 400 -19.19 5.97 -0.66
C ALA A 400 -20.07 7.08 -0.07
N ASP A 401 -19.61 7.80 0.95
CA ASP A 401 -20.30 8.98 1.46
C ASP A 401 -20.35 10.12 0.43
N LEU A 402 -19.26 10.37 -0.28
CA LEU A 402 -19.23 11.35 -1.39
C LEU A 402 -20.18 10.95 -2.54
N LEU A 403 -20.21 9.67 -2.92
CA LEU A 403 -21.15 9.15 -3.92
C LEU A 403 -22.61 9.40 -3.53
N GLY A 404 -22.91 9.23 -2.24
CA GLY A 404 -24.24 9.47 -1.67
C GLY A 404 -24.56 10.94 -1.39
N GLY A 405 -23.64 11.89 -1.66
CA GLY A 405 -23.80 13.30 -1.33
C GLY A 405 -23.93 13.58 0.17
N LYS A 406 -23.41 12.68 1.01
CA LYS A 406 -23.49 12.78 2.47
C LYS A 406 -22.45 13.75 3.02
N LYS A 407 -22.88 14.57 3.99
CA LYS A 407 -21.95 15.37 4.81
C LYS A 407 -21.66 14.60 6.09
N THR A 408 -20.43 14.14 6.23
CA THR A 408 -19.97 13.35 7.37
C THR A 408 -18.57 13.83 7.78
N GLU A 409 -18.11 13.46 8.98
CA GLU A 409 -16.74 13.72 9.43
C GLU A 409 -15.69 13.25 8.40
N LEU A 410 -15.97 12.16 7.66
CA LEU A 410 -15.07 11.68 6.62
C LEU A 410 -15.07 12.58 5.39
N THR A 411 -16.23 13.06 4.93
CA THR A 411 -16.30 13.97 3.76
C THR A 411 -15.79 15.37 4.07
N ASP A 412 -15.77 15.77 5.34
CA ASP A 412 -15.19 17.03 5.80
C ASP A 412 -13.69 16.90 6.13
N PHE A 413 -13.12 15.71 5.97
CA PHE A 413 -11.70 15.50 6.25
C PHE A 413 -10.83 16.31 5.29
N TRP A 414 -9.81 16.99 5.80
CA TRP A 414 -9.02 18.01 5.12
C TRP A 414 -8.33 17.59 3.80
N ILE A 415 -8.20 16.27 3.53
CA ILE A 415 -7.67 15.81 2.24
C ILE A 415 -8.69 15.81 1.12
N VAL A 416 -9.99 15.88 1.45
CA VAL A 416 -11.08 15.85 0.48
C VAL A 416 -11.09 17.15 -0.30
N ASN A 417 -11.05 17.04 -1.63
CA ASN A 417 -11.03 18.20 -2.55
C ASN A 417 -9.88 19.19 -2.26
N ARG A 418 -8.81 18.75 -1.58
CA ARG A 418 -7.66 19.62 -1.33
C ARG A 418 -7.00 20.05 -2.65
N LYS A 419 -6.41 21.23 -2.67
CA LYS A 419 -5.59 21.67 -3.79
C LYS A 419 -4.24 20.96 -3.73
N ALA A 420 -4.09 19.87 -4.47
CA ALA A 420 -2.82 19.15 -4.56
C ALA A 420 -1.81 19.88 -5.44
N VAL A 421 -0.53 19.70 -5.12
CA VAL A 421 0.57 20.20 -5.95
C VAL A 421 0.81 19.20 -7.08
N PRO A 422 0.63 19.58 -8.35
CA PRO A 422 0.87 18.69 -9.46
C PRO A 422 2.37 18.41 -9.63
N TRP A 423 2.71 17.23 -10.12
CA TRP A 423 4.05 16.95 -10.57
C TRP A 423 4.39 17.84 -11.78
N PRO A 424 5.58 18.44 -11.82
CA PRO A 424 6.01 19.20 -12.99
C PRO A 424 6.13 18.30 -14.22
N PRO A 425 6.08 18.86 -15.44
CA PRO A 425 6.27 18.08 -16.65
C PRO A 425 7.71 17.52 -16.74
N GLU A 426 7.87 16.46 -17.56
CA GLU A 426 9.21 15.96 -17.90
C GLU A 426 9.95 16.99 -18.79
N PRO A 427 11.29 17.13 -18.67
CA PRO A 427 12.20 16.32 -17.84
C PRO A 427 12.38 16.83 -16.40
N VAL A 428 11.75 17.94 -16.02
CA VAL A 428 11.93 18.55 -14.67
C VAL A 428 11.52 17.59 -13.56
N SER A 429 10.41 16.88 -13.76
CA SER A 429 9.94 15.86 -12.84
C SER A 429 10.97 14.76 -12.62
N PHE A 430 11.56 14.24 -13.69
CA PHE A 430 12.58 13.18 -13.61
C PHE A 430 13.82 13.65 -12.85
N LEU A 431 14.37 14.82 -13.22
CA LEU A 431 15.55 15.36 -12.57
C LEU A 431 15.31 15.61 -11.08
N GLY A 432 14.16 16.19 -10.71
CA GLY A 432 13.80 16.48 -9.32
C GLY A 432 13.69 15.21 -8.47
N ARG A 433 12.92 14.20 -8.93
CA ARG A 433 12.78 12.94 -8.19
C ARG A 433 14.06 12.14 -8.13
N HIS A 434 14.89 12.18 -9.19
CA HIS A 434 16.20 11.53 -9.17
C HIS A 434 17.13 12.19 -8.15
N ALA A 435 17.20 13.51 -8.10
CA ALA A 435 18.00 14.25 -7.12
C ALA A 435 17.56 13.95 -5.68
N ILE A 436 16.24 13.95 -5.42
CA ILE A 436 15.70 13.58 -4.10
C ILE A 436 16.08 12.15 -3.74
N HIS A 437 15.89 11.21 -4.66
CA HIS A 437 16.21 9.80 -4.44
C HIS A 437 17.71 9.60 -4.11
N GLN A 438 18.62 10.20 -4.87
CA GLN A 438 20.06 10.14 -4.59
C GLN A 438 20.40 10.80 -3.24
N GLY A 439 19.74 11.89 -2.89
CA GLY A 439 19.89 12.54 -1.59
C GLY A 439 19.50 11.63 -0.42
N LEU A 440 18.38 10.92 -0.53
CA LEU A 440 17.93 9.95 0.49
C LEU A 440 18.92 8.79 0.63
N LYS A 441 19.41 8.23 -0.49
CA LYS A 441 20.44 7.17 -0.50
C LYS A 441 21.74 7.64 0.17
N LEU A 442 22.19 8.83 -0.16
CA LEU A 442 23.40 9.41 0.44
C LEU A 442 23.22 9.64 1.94
N TRP A 443 22.04 10.10 2.36
CA TRP A 443 21.71 10.28 3.77
C TRP A 443 21.79 8.95 4.54
N ASP A 444 21.14 7.90 4.05
CA ASP A 444 21.19 6.59 4.69
C ASP A 444 22.61 6.02 4.71
N TYR A 445 23.36 6.14 3.61
CA TYR A 445 24.77 5.74 3.55
C TYR A 445 25.63 6.43 4.61
N TRP A 446 25.45 7.75 4.83
CA TRP A 446 26.21 8.49 5.86
C TRP A 446 25.87 8.04 7.28
N GLN A 447 24.62 7.69 7.52
CA GLN A 447 24.18 7.14 8.80
C GLN A 447 24.79 5.75 9.06
N GLU A 448 24.91 4.94 8.03
CA GLU A 448 25.43 3.57 8.09
C GLU A 448 26.96 3.51 8.19
N ARG A 449 27.68 4.50 7.66
CA ARG A 449 29.16 4.56 7.73
C ARG A 449 29.72 4.50 9.15
N LYS A 450 28.92 4.87 10.14
CA LYS A 450 29.28 4.87 11.55
C LYS A 450 28.95 3.55 12.25
N LEU A 451 28.34 2.61 11.57
CA LEU A 451 28.04 1.30 12.14
C LEU A 451 29.29 0.42 12.18
N PRO A 452 29.44 -0.45 13.20
CA PRO A 452 30.48 -1.47 13.17
C PRO A 452 30.31 -2.31 11.90
N ARG A 453 31.31 -2.28 11.04
CA ARG A 453 31.37 -3.20 9.90
C ARG A 453 31.71 -4.57 10.45
N ASP A 454 30.85 -5.57 10.24
CA ASP A 454 31.27 -6.94 10.45
C ASP A 454 32.52 -7.17 9.60
N ARG A 455 33.58 -7.71 10.21
CA ARG A 455 34.85 -8.00 9.55
C ARG A 455 34.76 -9.11 8.47
N THR A 456 33.57 -9.43 8.00
CA THR A 456 33.26 -10.47 7.00
C THR A 456 32.96 -9.95 5.60
N ARG A 457 33.18 -8.67 5.29
CA ARG A 457 33.39 -8.27 3.90
C ARG A 457 34.83 -8.61 3.54
N THR A 458 35.09 -9.86 3.22
CA THR A 458 36.24 -10.23 2.40
C THR A 458 36.05 -9.61 1.01
N GLU A 459 37.08 -8.95 0.57
CA GLU A 459 37.35 -8.19 -0.65
C GLU A 459 36.68 -8.71 -1.92
#